data_b9439feb7bc9385a20e168be004deb8e
#
_entry.id   b9439feb7bc9385a20e168be004deb8e
#
_cell.length_a   1.000
_cell.length_b   1.000
_cell.length_c   1.000
_cell.angle_alpha   90.00
_cell.angle_beta   90.00
_cell.angle_gamma   90.00
#
_symmetry.space_group_name_H-M   'P 1'
#
loop_
_entity.id
_entity.type
_entity.pdbx_description
1 polymer ?
#
loop_
_entity_poly.entity_id
_entity_poly.type
_entity_poly.pdbx_seq_one_letter_code
_entity_poly.pdbx_strand_id
1 'polypeptide(L)'
;MLELHALDYAPATATGPLLKDVGLKADLGRPVLVAGASGSGKTSLLEVIAGLSGQQRGSVCWKGKELSQRQRRWLSGMVFQFPERHFLGLTIAQELRLGHRRLDSDQQQAALDTVGLANVRLTEAPERLSGGQQRRLALAVQLLRGAELLLLDEPTAGLDWSVRAEVLSLLSELSRQRVLIVVTHEPQLFNDWACERYQLRNGRLEPVTTLPAA
;
A
#
# COMPACT_ATOMS: atom_id res chain seq x y z
N MET A 1 -5.53 7.02 13.18
CA MET A 1 -4.12 6.83 13.57
C MET A 1 -3.82 5.35 13.69
N LEU A 2 -2.81 4.87 13.00
CA LEU A 2 -2.20 3.55 13.13
C LEU A 2 -0.95 3.67 14.00
N GLU A 3 -0.70 2.71 14.87
CA GLU A 3 0.51 2.63 15.70
C GLU A 3 1.05 1.22 15.71
N LEU A 4 2.35 1.09 15.52
CA LEU A 4 3.10 -0.16 15.70
C LEU A 4 3.92 -0.03 16.99
N HIS A 5 3.87 -1.05 17.83
CA HIS A 5 4.61 -1.06 19.11
C HIS A 5 5.54 -2.27 19.18
N ALA A 6 6.84 -2.01 19.17
CA ALA A 6 7.91 -2.99 19.38
C ALA A 6 7.72 -4.29 18.56
N LEU A 7 7.43 -4.16 17.27
CA LEU A 7 7.04 -5.26 16.40
C LEU A 7 8.26 -6.04 15.91
N ASP A 8 8.28 -7.35 16.20
CA ASP A 8 9.27 -8.30 15.70
C ASP A 8 8.60 -9.26 14.71
N TYR A 9 9.30 -9.56 13.62
CA TYR A 9 8.86 -10.52 12.62
C TYR A 9 10.03 -11.31 12.03
N ALA A 10 9.84 -12.62 11.89
CA ALA A 10 10.71 -13.48 11.10
C ALA A 10 9.86 -14.36 10.18
N PRO A 11 10.19 -14.44 8.88
CA PRO A 11 9.64 -15.47 8.01
C PRO A 11 9.95 -16.88 8.52
N ALA A 12 9.07 -17.84 8.25
CA ALA A 12 9.26 -19.23 8.71
C ALA A 12 10.57 -19.89 8.22
N THR A 13 11.11 -19.40 7.12
CA THR A 13 12.36 -19.90 6.52
C THR A 13 13.60 -19.15 6.99
N ALA A 14 13.46 -18.09 7.79
CA ALA A 14 14.59 -17.26 8.22
C ALA A 14 15.22 -17.81 9.50
N THR A 15 16.54 -17.68 9.62
CA THR A 15 17.32 -18.05 10.80
C THR A 15 17.27 -17.01 11.93
N GLY A 16 16.64 -15.86 11.67
CA GLY A 16 16.53 -14.77 12.64
C GLY A 16 15.48 -13.71 12.25
N PRO A 17 15.20 -12.74 13.13
CA PRO A 17 14.18 -11.75 12.89
C PRO A 17 14.57 -10.81 11.73
N LEU A 18 13.66 -10.68 10.76
CA LEU A 18 13.74 -9.74 9.65
C LEU A 18 13.37 -8.31 10.07
N LEU A 19 12.39 -8.18 10.98
CA LEU A 19 12.00 -6.92 11.61
C LEU A 19 12.25 -7.02 13.11
N LYS A 20 12.79 -5.96 13.71
CA LYS A 20 13.26 -5.93 15.10
C LYS A 20 12.85 -4.64 15.77
N ASP A 21 12.00 -4.74 16.79
CA ASP A 21 11.57 -3.61 17.62
C ASP A 21 11.04 -2.43 16.78
N VAL A 22 10.23 -2.74 15.75
CA VAL A 22 9.71 -1.75 14.83
C VAL A 22 8.56 -0.97 15.49
N GLY A 23 8.75 0.34 15.60
CA GLY A 23 7.73 1.31 15.99
C GLY A 23 7.45 2.31 14.86
N LEU A 24 6.18 2.62 14.65
CA LEU A 24 5.74 3.56 13.61
C LEU A 24 4.39 4.16 14.00
N LYS A 25 4.19 5.42 13.64
CA LYS A 25 2.87 6.08 13.71
C LYS A 25 2.50 6.57 12.32
N ALA A 26 1.24 6.37 11.94
CA ALA A 26 0.69 6.91 10.69
C ALA A 26 -0.69 7.49 10.94
N ASP A 27 -0.95 8.66 10.38
CA ASP A 27 -2.20 9.36 10.56
C ASP A 27 -2.78 9.87 9.23
N LEU A 28 -4.04 10.26 9.28
CA LEU A 28 -4.74 10.86 8.16
C LEU A 28 -4.08 12.19 7.77
N GLY A 29 -3.89 12.40 6.47
CA GLY A 29 -3.27 13.62 5.95
C GLY A 29 -1.75 13.72 6.13
N ARG A 30 -1.12 12.75 6.79
CA ARG A 30 0.33 12.65 6.97
C ARG A 30 0.81 11.26 6.53
N PRO A 31 1.04 11.05 5.23
CA PRO A 31 1.53 9.77 4.73
C PRO A 31 2.87 9.42 5.35
N VAL A 32 3.12 8.13 5.50
CA VAL A 32 4.40 7.59 5.96
C VAL A 32 5.17 7.03 4.77
N LEU A 33 6.41 7.44 4.64
CA LEU A 33 7.35 6.94 3.65
C LEU A 33 8.44 6.11 4.34
N VAL A 34 8.54 4.84 3.96
CA VAL A 34 9.59 3.94 4.44
C VAL A 34 10.55 3.64 3.29
N ALA A 35 11.76 4.15 3.40
CA ALA A 35 12.83 3.84 2.45
C ALA A 35 13.68 2.66 2.93
N GLY A 36 14.34 1.98 2.01
CA GLY A 36 15.28 0.91 2.33
C GLY A 36 15.76 0.16 1.10
N ALA A 37 16.92 -0.45 1.19
CA ALA A 37 17.48 -1.27 0.13
C ALA A 37 16.57 -2.44 -0.25
N SER A 38 16.74 -3.00 -1.44
CA SER A 38 16.06 -4.25 -1.82
C SER A 38 16.39 -5.35 -0.81
N GLY A 39 15.40 -6.12 -0.40
CA GLY A 39 15.57 -7.18 0.62
C GLY A 39 15.63 -6.69 2.07
N SER A 40 15.50 -5.39 2.36
CA SER A 40 15.53 -4.87 3.75
C SER A 40 14.33 -5.26 4.61
N GLY A 41 13.26 -5.83 4.01
CA GLY A 41 12.04 -6.22 4.72
C GLY A 41 10.86 -5.27 4.55
N LYS A 42 10.90 -4.33 3.58
CA LYS A 42 9.82 -3.36 3.33
C LYS A 42 8.47 -4.02 3.03
N THR A 43 8.46 -4.94 2.08
CA THR A 43 7.25 -5.72 1.74
C THR A 43 6.73 -6.49 2.95
N SER A 44 7.62 -7.15 3.69
CA SER A 44 7.27 -7.89 4.90
C SER A 44 6.68 -7.00 5.99
N LEU A 45 7.17 -5.76 6.13
CA LEU A 45 6.57 -4.78 7.04
C LEU A 45 5.12 -4.49 6.64
N LEU A 46 4.85 -4.25 5.36
CA LEU A 46 3.48 -4.03 4.87
C LEU A 46 2.60 -5.28 5.07
N GLU A 47 3.12 -6.47 4.78
CA GLU A 47 2.39 -7.74 4.98
C GLU A 47 1.99 -7.96 6.44
N VAL A 48 2.90 -7.65 7.37
CA VAL A 48 2.59 -7.73 8.81
C VAL A 48 1.54 -6.69 9.20
N ILE A 49 1.66 -5.44 8.74
CA ILE A 49 0.65 -4.40 9.00
C ILE A 49 -0.71 -4.82 8.41
N ALA A 50 -0.74 -5.35 7.18
CA ALA A 50 -1.94 -5.84 6.53
C ALA A 50 -2.56 -7.09 7.19
N GLY A 51 -1.84 -7.75 8.10
CA GLY A 51 -2.27 -9.01 8.70
C GLY A 51 -2.15 -10.22 7.76
N LEU A 52 -1.40 -10.11 6.67
CA LEU A 52 -1.08 -11.21 5.78
C LEU A 52 -0.02 -12.12 6.39
N SER A 53 0.89 -11.54 7.16
CA SER A 53 1.88 -12.24 7.97
C SER A 53 1.69 -11.95 9.46
N GLY A 54 2.00 -12.92 10.32
CA GLY A 54 1.88 -12.79 11.78
C GLY A 54 3.18 -12.32 12.41
N GLN A 55 3.13 -11.26 13.23
CA GLN A 55 4.26 -10.86 14.06
C GLN A 55 4.54 -11.88 15.16
N GLN A 56 5.80 -11.97 15.58
CA GLN A 56 6.22 -12.80 16.71
C GLN A 56 6.07 -12.06 18.05
N ARG A 57 6.24 -10.73 18.03
CA ARG A 57 6.15 -9.85 19.19
C ARG A 57 5.59 -8.50 18.78
N GLY A 58 5.12 -7.73 19.76
CA GLY A 58 4.59 -6.39 19.56
C GLY A 58 3.13 -6.39 19.12
N SER A 59 2.59 -5.21 18.88
CA SER A 59 1.18 -5.03 18.53
C SER A 59 1.00 -4.01 17.40
N VAL A 60 -0.12 -4.16 16.70
CA VAL A 60 -0.62 -3.21 15.70
C VAL A 60 -1.93 -2.65 16.19
N CYS A 61 -1.96 -1.34 16.45
CA CYS A 61 -3.12 -0.65 16.98
C CYS A 61 -3.74 0.30 15.96
N TRP A 62 -5.06 0.38 15.96
CA TRP A 62 -5.84 1.33 15.17
C TRP A 62 -6.77 2.12 16.07
N LYS A 63 -6.65 3.46 16.05
CA LYS A 63 -7.46 4.35 16.91
C LYS A 63 -7.40 3.91 18.39
N GLY A 64 -6.20 3.52 18.87
CA GLY A 64 -5.94 3.09 20.24
C GLY A 64 -6.36 1.65 20.60
N LYS A 65 -6.89 0.87 19.63
CA LYS A 65 -7.27 -0.54 19.85
C LYS A 65 -6.32 -1.46 19.13
N GLU A 66 -5.82 -2.48 19.81
CA GLU A 66 -5.04 -3.53 19.19
C GLU A 66 -5.91 -4.35 18.22
N LEU A 67 -5.37 -4.62 17.04
CA LEU A 67 -6.06 -5.35 15.98
C LEU A 67 -5.49 -6.77 15.81
N SER A 68 -6.39 -7.74 15.74
CA SER A 68 -6.06 -9.08 15.24
C SER A 68 -5.67 -9.07 13.76
N GLN A 69 -4.96 -10.10 13.29
CA GLN A 69 -4.64 -10.26 11.86
C GLN A 69 -5.88 -10.14 10.95
N ARG A 70 -6.99 -10.76 11.35
CA ARG A 70 -8.25 -10.71 10.59
C ARG A 70 -8.78 -9.29 10.48
N GLN A 71 -8.77 -8.51 11.55
CA GLN A 71 -9.23 -7.11 11.54
C GLN A 71 -8.32 -6.24 10.67
N ARG A 72 -7.00 -6.45 10.72
CA ARG A 72 -6.03 -5.76 9.85
C ARG A 72 -6.32 -6.01 8.37
N ARG A 73 -6.61 -7.26 7.97
CA ARG A 73 -6.97 -7.61 6.58
C ARG A 73 -8.22 -6.91 6.07
N TRP A 74 -9.18 -6.62 6.95
CA TRP A 74 -10.36 -5.86 6.58
C TRP A 74 -10.13 -4.36 6.52
N LEU A 75 -9.30 -3.85 7.41
CA LEU A 75 -8.95 -2.43 7.49
C LEU A 75 -8.05 -1.98 6.33
N SER A 76 -7.14 -2.86 5.91
CA SER A 76 -6.05 -2.52 5.00
C SER A 76 -6.37 -2.89 3.55
N GLY A 77 -5.98 -2.00 2.64
CA GLY A 77 -5.83 -2.29 1.22
C GLY A 77 -4.34 -2.31 0.86
N MET A 78 -3.84 -3.43 0.37
CA MET A 78 -2.45 -3.56 -0.07
C MET A 78 -2.37 -3.57 -1.59
N VAL A 79 -1.50 -2.73 -2.14
CA VAL A 79 -1.13 -2.72 -3.55
C VAL A 79 0.33 -3.12 -3.66
N PHE A 80 0.58 -4.26 -4.28
CA PHE A 80 1.91 -4.82 -4.49
C PHE A 80 2.66 -4.13 -5.63
N GLN A 81 3.96 -4.31 -5.68
CA GLN A 81 4.84 -3.74 -6.71
C GLN A 81 4.41 -4.12 -8.15
N PHE A 82 3.89 -5.34 -8.33
CA PHE A 82 3.40 -5.87 -9.61
C PHE A 82 1.94 -6.29 -9.46
N PRO A 83 0.99 -5.34 -9.43
CA PRO A 83 -0.41 -5.64 -9.15
C PRO A 83 -1.06 -6.55 -10.20
N GLU A 84 -0.56 -6.55 -11.44
CA GLU A 84 -1.03 -7.40 -12.53
C GLU A 84 -0.93 -8.90 -12.23
N ARG A 85 -0.02 -9.29 -11.33
CA ARG A 85 0.15 -10.68 -10.90
C ARG A 85 -0.90 -11.14 -9.90
N HIS A 86 -1.73 -10.22 -9.43
CA HIS A 86 -2.73 -10.46 -8.38
C HIS A 86 -4.16 -10.28 -8.89
N PHE A 87 -4.36 -9.86 -10.14
CA PHE A 87 -5.70 -9.80 -10.74
C PHE A 87 -6.22 -11.21 -10.99
N LEU A 88 -7.48 -11.44 -10.61
CA LEU A 88 -8.18 -12.72 -10.73
C LEU A 88 -9.34 -12.64 -11.72
N GLY A 89 -9.86 -11.45 -11.98
CA GLY A 89 -10.96 -11.21 -12.91
C GLY A 89 -10.49 -11.25 -14.36
N LEU A 90 -11.23 -11.94 -15.22
CA LEU A 90 -11.00 -11.91 -16.68
C LEU A 90 -11.36 -10.56 -17.30
N THR A 91 -12.17 -9.76 -16.59
CA THR A 91 -12.52 -8.40 -16.98
C THR A 91 -12.39 -7.47 -15.78
N ILE A 92 -12.25 -6.17 -16.06
CA ILE A 92 -12.21 -5.13 -15.03
C ILE A 92 -13.47 -5.17 -14.15
N ALA A 93 -14.65 -5.39 -14.76
CA ALA A 93 -15.89 -5.55 -13.99
C ALA A 93 -15.84 -6.73 -13.01
N GLN A 94 -15.24 -7.84 -13.42
CA GLN A 94 -15.09 -9.00 -12.54
C GLN A 94 -14.10 -8.72 -11.43
N GLU A 95 -12.96 -8.09 -11.74
CA GLU A 95 -11.95 -7.72 -10.76
C GLU A 95 -12.52 -6.79 -9.68
N LEU A 96 -13.22 -5.73 -10.08
CA LEU A 96 -13.87 -4.79 -9.15
C LEU A 96 -14.94 -5.46 -8.27
N ARG A 97 -15.59 -6.52 -8.77
CA ARG A 97 -16.62 -7.26 -8.01
C ARG A 97 -16.07 -8.24 -6.97
N LEU A 98 -14.78 -8.52 -7.00
CA LEU A 98 -14.19 -9.48 -6.04
C LEU A 98 -14.42 -9.04 -4.60
N GLY A 99 -15.05 -9.92 -3.82
CA GLY A 99 -15.41 -9.66 -2.43
C GLY A 99 -16.72 -8.88 -2.20
N HIS A 100 -17.42 -8.45 -3.26
CA HIS A 100 -18.70 -7.76 -3.18
C HIS A 100 -19.86 -8.67 -3.59
N ARG A 101 -20.91 -8.70 -2.74
CA ARG A 101 -22.15 -9.44 -3.09
C ARG A 101 -23.01 -8.72 -4.12
N ARG A 102 -23.00 -7.37 -4.06
CA ARG A 102 -23.75 -6.50 -4.94
C ARG A 102 -22.88 -5.28 -5.22
N LEU A 103 -22.52 -5.10 -6.46
CA LEU A 103 -21.82 -3.94 -6.97
C LEU A 103 -22.35 -3.71 -8.38
N ASP A 104 -23.06 -2.61 -8.57
CA ASP A 104 -23.59 -2.23 -9.89
C ASP A 104 -22.53 -1.57 -10.77
N SER A 105 -22.87 -1.34 -12.04
CA SER A 105 -21.96 -0.73 -13.02
C SER A 105 -21.62 0.72 -12.69
N ASP A 106 -22.55 1.46 -12.07
CA ASP A 106 -22.33 2.87 -11.75
C ASP A 106 -21.33 3.02 -10.61
N GLN A 107 -21.41 2.15 -9.59
CA GLN A 107 -20.43 2.08 -8.52
C GLN A 107 -19.04 1.67 -9.04
N GLN A 108 -18.99 0.73 -9.99
CA GLN A 108 -17.73 0.33 -10.63
C GLN A 108 -17.14 1.48 -11.42
N GLN A 109 -17.96 2.18 -12.21
CA GLN A 109 -17.50 3.33 -12.99
C GLN A 109 -17.02 4.47 -12.08
N ALA A 110 -17.75 4.80 -11.03
CA ALA A 110 -17.35 5.81 -10.05
C ALA A 110 -15.99 5.48 -9.38
N ALA A 111 -15.73 4.20 -9.12
CA ALA A 111 -14.42 3.78 -8.60
C ALA A 111 -13.30 3.96 -9.62
N LEU A 112 -13.54 3.66 -10.90
CA LEU A 112 -12.58 3.91 -11.97
C LEU A 112 -12.33 5.41 -12.15
N ASP A 113 -13.38 6.23 -12.10
CA ASP A 113 -13.28 7.68 -12.21
C ASP A 113 -12.41 8.27 -11.08
N THR A 114 -12.59 7.77 -9.85
CA THR A 114 -11.81 8.20 -8.68
C THR A 114 -10.30 7.99 -8.86
N VAL A 115 -9.90 6.98 -9.62
CA VAL A 115 -8.48 6.69 -9.88
C VAL A 115 -8.02 7.16 -11.28
N GLY A 116 -8.80 7.98 -11.97
CA GLY A 116 -8.46 8.52 -13.28
C GLY A 116 -8.51 7.49 -14.41
N LEU A 117 -9.40 6.50 -14.31
CA LEU A 117 -9.64 5.45 -15.33
C LEU A 117 -11.03 5.56 -15.97
N ALA A 118 -11.60 6.76 -16.05
CA ALA A 118 -12.95 7.02 -16.59
C ALA A 118 -13.18 6.44 -18.01
N ASN A 119 -12.15 6.42 -18.84
CA ASN A 119 -12.23 5.98 -20.24
C ASN A 119 -12.00 4.48 -20.42
N VAL A 120 -11.75 3.72 -19.36
CA VAL A 120 -11.48 2.28 -19.43
C VAL A 120 -12.80 1.53 -19.40
N ARG A 121 -12.94 0.55 -20.32
CA ARG A 121 -14.17 -0.24 -20.42
C ARG A 121 -14.20 -1.35 -19.39
N LEU A 122 -15.31 -1.50 -18.69
CA LEU A 122 -15.53 -2.56 -17.71
C LEU A 122 -15.37 -3.99 -18.28
N THR A 123 -15.59 -4.15 -19.59
CA THR A 123 -15.45 -5.44 -20.31
C THR A 123 -14.02 -5.75 -20.74
N GLU A 124 -13.10 -4.80 -20.58
CA GLU A 124 -11.70 -4.98 -20.94
C GLU A 124 -10.97 -5.89 -19.94
N ALA A 125 -9.98 -6.63 -20.45
CA ALA A 125 -9.15 -7.47 -19.59
C ALA A 125 -8.10 -6.61 -18.84
N PRO A 126 -7.87 -6.83 -17.52
CA PRO A 126 -6.87 -6.07 -16.77
C PRO A 126 -5.46 -6.09 -17.38
N GLU A 127 -5.08 -7.17 -18.06
CA GLU A 127 -3.75 -7.33 -18.67
C GLU A 127 -3.54 -6.40 -19.89
N ARG A 128 -4.60 -5.84 -20.44
CA ARG A 128 -4.50 -4.87 -21.56
C ARG A 128 -4.17 -3.45 -21.09
N LEU A 129 -4.29 -3.21 -19.81
CA LEU A 129 -3.97 -1.93 -19.22
C LEU A 129 -2.45 -1.70 -19.17
N SER A 130 -2.02 -0.43 -19.32
CA SER A 130 -0.63 -0.07 -19.04
C SER A 130 -0.30 -0.28 -17.56
N GLY A 131 0.98 -0.41 -17.20
CA GLY A 131 1.40 -0.63 -15.80
C GLY A 131 0.86 0.43 -14.83
N GLY A 132 0.79 1.70 -15.26
CA GLY A 132 0.18 2.76 -14.44
C GLY A 132 -1.33 2.62 -14.29
N GLN A 133 -2.03 2.19 -15.35
CA GLN A 133 -3.45 1.90 -15.29
C GLN A 133 -3.74 0.68 -14.39
N GLN A 134 -2.92 -0.36 -14.46
CA GLN A 134 -3.03 -1.53 -13.58
C GLN A 134 -2.87 -1.16 -12.10
N ARG A 135 -1.92 -0.27 -11.76
CA ARG A 135 -1.79 0.24 -10.39
C ARG A 135 -3.01 1.03 -9.94
N ARG A 136 -3.53 1.88 -10.81
CA ARG A 136 -4.76 2.63 -10.54
C ARG A 136 -5.98 1.71 -10.39
N LEU A 137 -6.09 0.66 -11.21
CA LEU A 137 -7.12 -0.37 -11.04
C LEU A 137 -6.99 -1.09 -9.69
N ALA A 138 -5.79 -1.50 -9.29
CA ALA A 138 -5.56 -2.11 -7.98
C ALA A 138 -5.97 -1.18 -6.83
N LEU A 139 -5.70 0.13 -6.94
CA LEU A 139 -6.20 1.12 -5.98
C LEU A 139 -7.73 1.18 -5.96
N ALA A 140 -8.39 1.21 -7.12
CA ALA A 140 -9.86 1.21 -7.21
C ALA A 140 -10.48 0.01 -6.49
N VAL A 141 -9.90 -1.19 -6.66
CA VAL A 141 -10.32 -2.40 -5.94
C VAL A 141 -10.24 -2.21 -4.43
N GLN A 142 -9.14 -1.64 -3.91
CA GLN A 142 -8.98 -1.42 -2.47
C GLN A 142 -9.92 -0.33 -1.94
N LEU A 143 -10.19 0.70 -2.72
CA LEU A 143 -11.13 1.77 -2.36
C LEU A 143 -12.57 1.24 -2.28
N LEU A 144 -13.00 0.40 -3.24
CA LEU A 144 -14.31 -0.27 -3.21
C LEU A 144 -14.48 -1.17 -2.00
N ARG A 145 -13.41 -1.85 -1.57
CA ARG A 145 -13.42 -2.65 -0.34
C ARG A 145 -13.54 -1.80 0.94
N GLY A 146 -13.49 -0.48 0.81
CA GLY A 146 -13.59 0.43 1.95
C GLY A 146 -12.33 0.47 2.81
N ALA A 147 -11.15 0.17 2.26
CA ALA A 147 -9.89 0.23 2.98
C ALA A 147 -9.66 1.62 3.58
N GLU A 148 -9.49 1.72 4.90
CA GLU A 148 -9.14 2.95 5.61
C GLU A 148 -7.61 3.16 5.68
N LEU A 149 -6.84 2.08 5.55
CA LEU A 149 -5.39 2.05 5.53
C LEU A 149 -4.90 1.53 4.18
N LEU A 150 -4.17 2.34 3.43
CA LEU A 150 -3.56 1.96 2.15
C LEU A 150 -2.07 1.68 2.35
N LEU A 151 -1.64 0.51 1.92
CA LEU A 151 -0.28 0.01 2.01
C LEU A 151 0.25 -0.20 0.60
N LEU A 152 1.26 0.55 0.21
CA LEU A 152 1.75 0.60 -1.16
C LEU A 152 3.20 0.15 -1.23
N ASP A 153 3.43 -0.92 -1.96
CA ASP A 153 4.76 -1.48 -2.20
C ASP A 153 5.28 -1.00 -3.55
N GLU A 154 6.30 -0.14 -3.53
CA GLU A 154 6.98 0.41 -4.71
C GLU A 154 5.99 0.95 -5.77
N PRO A 155 5.07 1.87 -5.43
CA PRO A 155 3.95 2.24 -6.31
C PRO A 155 4.35 2.93 -7.61
N THR A 156 5.59 3.39 -7.72
CA THR A 156 6.14 4.10 -8.88
C THR A 156 7.16 3.29 -9.68
N ALA A 157 7.54 2.10 -9.20
CA ALA A 157 8.57 1.28 -9.84
C ALA A 157 8.20 0.88 -11.27
N GLY A 158 9.13 1.04 -12.21
CA GLY A 158 8.93 0.65 -13.62
C GLY A 158 7.94 1.51 -14.40
N LEU A 159 7.51 2.65 -13.88
CA LEU A 159 6.64 3.60 -14.58
C LEU A 159 7.46 4.68 -15.29
N ASP A 160 7.00 5.08 -16.47
CA ASP A 160 7.50 6.26 -17.16
C ASP A 160 7.25 7.53 -16.34
N TRP A 161 8.04 8.55 -16.58
CA TRP A 161 8.02 9.81 -15.82
C TRP A 161 6.65 10.47 -15.76
N SER A 162 5.93 10.58 -16.87
CA SER A 162 4.59 11.19 -16.90
C SER A 162 3.56 10.39 -16.10
N VAL A 163 3.55 9.08 -16.27
CA VAL A 163 2.65 8.15 -15.57
C VAL A 163 2.96 8.13 -14.07
N ARG A 164 4.23 8.22 -13.71
CA ARG A 164 4.70 8.31 -12.32
C ARG A 164 4.14 9.55 -11.63
N ALA A 165 4.17 10.71 -12.29
CA ALA A 165 3.61 11.95 -11.75
C ALA A 165 2.10 11.85 -11.50
N GLU A 166 1.35 11.22 -12.41
CA GLU A 166 -0.09 10.97 -12.23
C GLU A 166 -0.37 10.07 -11.02
N VAL A 167 0.39 8.99 -10.84
CA VAL A 167 0.25 8.09 -9.68
C VAL A 167 0.57 8.83 -8.39
N LEU A 168 1.64 9.61 -8.34
CA LEU A 168 2.01 10.40 -7.16
C LEU A 168 0.93 11.43 -6.79
N SER A 169 0.35 12.12 -7.78
CA SER A 169 -0.76 13.05 -7.56
C SER A 169 -1.97 12.35 -6.96
N LEU A 170 -2.38 11.21 -7.54
CA LEU A 170 -3.49 10.41 -7.02
C LEU A 170 -3.25 9.96 -5.57
N LEU A 171 -2.05 9.45 -5.26
CA LEU A 171 -1.70 9.03 -3.91
C LEU A 171 -1.71 10.20 -2.92
N SER A 172 -1.26 11.39 -3.33
CA SER A 172 -1.33 12.59 -2.52
C SER A 172 -2.77 12.97 -2.19
N GLU A 173 -3.70 12.86 -3.14
CA GLU A 173 -5.13 13.09 -2.92
C GLU A 173 -5.74 12.05 -1.96
N LEU A 174 -5.44 10.78 -2.18
CA LEU A 174 -5.93 9.70 -1.33
C LEU A 174 -5.43 9.81 0.12
N SER A 175 -4.22 10.34 0.33
CA SER A 175 -3.67 10.54 1.67
C SER A 175 -4.47 11.50 2.54
N ARG A 176 -5.27 12.37 1.94
CA ARG A 176 -6.17 13.29 2.67
C ARG A 176 -7.38 12.57 3.27
N GLN A 177 -7.74 11.41 2.75
CA GLN A 177 -8.94 10.66 3.13
C GLN A 177 -8.63 9.28 3.72
N ARG A 178 -7.41 8.80 3.57
CA ARG A 178 -6.95 7.47 4.02
C ARG A 178 -5.59 7.59 4.70
N VAL A 179 -5.35 6.74 5.68
CA VAL A 179 -3.98 6.58 6.21
C VAL A 179 -3.17 5.86 5.14
N LEU A 180 -2.01 6.41 4.80
CA LEU A 180 -1.18 5.95 3.69
C LEU A 180 0.23 5.60 4.17
N ILE A 181 0.69 4.39 3.86
CA ILE A 181 2.07 3.97 4.06
C ILE A 181 2.63 3.53 2.70
N VAL A 182 3.70 4.16 2.29
CA VAL A 182 4.45 3.84 1.06
C VAL A 182 5.80 3.28 1.44
N VAL A 183 6.17 2.14 0.87
CA VAL A 183 7.55 1.66 0.94
C VAL A 183 8.21 1.80 -0.43
N THR A 184 9.46 2.26 -0.48
CA THR A 184 10.17 2.50 -1.74
C THR A 184 11.68 2.44 -1.57
N HIS A 185 12.38 2.15 -2.66
CA HIS A 185 13.83 2.33 -2.79
C HIS A 185 14.20 3.65 -3.52
N GLU A 186 13.19 4.39 -4.03
CA GLU A 186 13.34 5.68 -4.71
C GLU A 186 12.69 6.84 -3.88
N PRO A 187 13.17 7.12 -2.65
CA PRO A 187 12.52 8.09 -1.76
C PRO A 187 12.54 9.53 -2.30
N GLN A 188 13.47 9.85 -3.19
CA GLN A 188 13.58 11.16 -3.83
C GLN A 188 12.35 11.56 -4.65
N LEU A 189 11.56 10.60 -5.12
CA LEU A 189 10.32 10.85 -5.84
C LEU A 189 9.22 11.46 -4.96
N PHE A 190 9.38 11.38 -3.65
CA PHE A 190 8.44 11.85 -2.65
C PHE A 190 8.95 13.09 -1.89
N ASN A 191 9.98 13.79 -2.43
CA ASN A 191 10.60 14.92 -1.73
C ASN A 191 9.61 16.07 -1.44
N ASP A 192 8.66 16.30 -2.33
CA ASP A 192 7.64 17.35 -2.19
C ASP A 192 6.48 16.96 -1.27
N TRP A 193 6.47 15.73 -0.75
CA TRP A 193 5.41 15.28 0.15
C TRP A 193 5.67 15.69 1.59
N ALA A 194 4.66 16.28 2.22
CA ALA A 194 4.63 16.48 3.67
C ALA A 194 4.35 15.14 4.37
N CYS A 195 5.37 14.31 4.55
CA CYS A 195 5.26 12.96 5.07
C CYS A 195 6.24 12.69 6.23
N GLU A 196 5.86 11.74 7.09
CA GLU A 196 6.79 11.15 8.05
C GLU A 196 7.73 10.20 7.29
N ARG A 197 9.03 10.29 7.57
CA ARG A 197 10.06 9.56 6.82
C ARG A 197 10.81 8.61 7.73
N TYR A 198 10.96 7.37 7.27
CA TYR A 198 11.70 6.34 7.97
C TYR A 198 12.67 5.63 7.03
N GLN A 199 13.80 5.20 7.58
CA GLN A 199 14.74 4.30 6.91
C GLN A 199 14.65 2.92 7.56
N LEU A 200 14.37 1.88 6.76
CA LEU A 200 14.42 0.49 7.20
C LEU A 200 15.80 -0.07 6.93
N ARG A 201 16.57 -0.33 7.99
CA ARG A 201 17.93 -0.83 7.92
C ARG A 201 18.19 -1.88 9.00
N ASN A 202 18.77 -3.03 8.62
CA ASN A 202 19.09 -4.13 9.53
C ASN A 202 17.89 -4.60 10.40
N GLY A 203 16.69 -4.53 9.82
CA GLY A 203 15.44 -4.89 10.48
C GLY A 203 14.87 -3.83 11.42
N ARG A 204 15.53 -2.68 11.59
CA ARG A 204 15.06 -1.56 12.42
C ARG A 204 14.53 -0.43 11.56
N LEU A 205 13.53 0.25 12.10
CA LEU A 205 12.92 1.42 11.47
C LEU A 205 13.39 2.68 12.22
N GLU A 206 14.14 3.52 11.52
CA GLU A 206 14.73 4.74 12.09
C GLU A 206 14.05 5.96 11.46
N PRO A 207 13.52 6.91 12.27
CA PRO A 207 12.99 8.15 11.72
C PRO A 207 14.13 8.99 11.11
N VAL A 208 13.86 9.62 9.98
CA VAL A 208 14.85 10.46 9.29
C VAL A 208 14.23 11.77 8.85
N THR A 209 14.96 12.86 9.00
CA THR A 209 14.52 14.19 8.54
C THR A 209 14.64 14.33 7.02
N THR A 210 15.67 13.70 6.44
CA THR A 210 15.93 13.68 4.99
C THR A 210 16.35 12.27 4.61
N LEU A 211 15.72 11.68 3.61
CA LEU A 211 16.15 10.37 3.12
C LEU A 211 17.37 10.53 2.23
N PRO A 212 18.40 9.68 2.38
CA PRO A 212 19.55 9.71 1.49
C PRO A 212 19.10 9.41 0.06
N ALA A 213 19.72 10.05 -0.92
CA ALA A 213 19.59 9.65 -2.31
C ALA A 213 20.07 8.18 -2.45
N ALA A 214 19.40 7.41 -3.27
CA ALA A 214 19.75 6.02 -3.52
C ALA A 214 21.06 5.90 -4.30
#